data_d4358018708c44aef807164a61613dd5
#
_entry.id   d4358018708c44aef807164a61613dd5
#
_cell.length_a   1.000
_cell.length_b   1.000
_cell.length_c   1.000
_cell.angle_alpha   90.00
_cell.angle_beta   90.00
_cell.angle_gamma   90.00
#
_symmetry.space_group_name_H-M   'P 1'
#
loop_
_entity.id
_entity.type
_entity.pdbx_description
1 polymer ?
#
loop_
_entity_poly.entity_id
_entity_poly.type
_entity_poly.pdbx_seq_one_letter_code
_entity_poly.pdbx_strand_id
1 'polypeptide(L)'
;VPGAFTPTCSNSHLPGYVKNAAEIKGKGVATIACMSVNDVFVMDAWGKDRGVGDRILMLADGNAEYTRALGLELDGSGFGLGTRSQRFSMVVDDGVVTELNVEAPREFKVSTAECVLKQLS
;
A
#
# COMPACT_ATOMS: atom_id res chain seq x y z
N VAL A 1 -3.00 1.19 1.37
CA VAL A 1 -3.31 0.57 2.67
C VAL A 1 -4.33 1.42 3.43
N PRO A 2 -5.11 0.84 4.32
CA PRO A 2 -6.11 1.58 5.11
C PRO A 2 -5.54 2.66 6.04
N GLY A 3 -4.35 2.48 6.56
CA GLY A 3 -3.80 3.53 7.40
C GLY A 3 -2.40 3.28 7.93
N ALA A 4 -1.59 4.35 7.96
CA ALA A 4 -0.31 4.37 8.64
C ALA A 4 -0.51 4.06 10.13
N PHE A 5 0.45 3.36 10.72
CA PHE A 5 0.46 2.96 12.13
C PHE A 5 -0.70 2.04 12.57
N THR A 6 -1.55 1.60 11.65
CA THR A 6 -2.59 0.62 11.98
C THR A 6 -2.02 -0.80 12.02
N PRO A 7 -2.64 -1.75 12.75
CA PRO A 7 -1.99 -3.03 13.05
C PRO A 7 -1.54 -3.85 11.84
N THR A 8 -2.44 -4.25 10.95
CA THR A 8 -2.09 -5.11 9.81
C THR A 8 -1.18 -4.39 8.81
N CYS A 9 -1.42 -3.10 8.57
CA CYS A 9 -0.59 -2.30 7.69
C CYS A 9 0.85 -2.20 8.21
N SER A 10 1.02 -2.03 9.51
CA SER A 10 2.32 -1.84 10.15
C SER A 10 3.05 -3.14 10.45
N ASN A 11 2.32 -4.20 10.79
CA ASN A 11 2.92 -5.45 11.28
C ASN A 11 3.06 -6.52 10.20
N SER A 12 2.32 -6.42 9.10
CA SER A 12 2.29 -7.46 8.07
C SER A 12 2.42 -6.93 6.65
N HIS A 13 1.59 -5.98 6.23
CA HIS A 13 1.52 -5.56 4.83
C HIS A 13 2.79 -4.83 4.41
N LEU A 14 3.09 -3.70 5.04
CA LEU A 14 4.30 -2.92 4.72
C LEU A 14 5.59 -3.70 4.98
N PRO A 15 5.77 -4.39 6.12
CA PRO A 15 6.99 -5.15 6.36
C PRO A 15 7.27 -6.23 5.31
N GLY A 16 6.25 -6.89 4.78
CA GLY A 16 6.40 -7.87 3.70
C GLY A 16 7.02 -7.25 2.45
N TYR A 17 6.60 -6.06 2.07
CA TYR A 17 7.18 -5.34 0.93
C TYR A 17 8.58 -4.83 1.22
N VAL A 18 8.85 -4.37 2.42
CA VAL A 18 10.21 -3.96 2.82
C VAL A 18 11.17 -5.14 2.74
N LYS A 19 10.76 -6.28 3.27
CA LYS A 19 11.57 -7.51 3.27
C LYS A 19 11.85 -8.01 1.85
N ASN A 20 10.86 -7.92 0.97
CA ASN A 20 10.95 -8.45 -0.40
C ASN A 20 11.27 -7.38 -1.45
N ALA A 21 11.61 -6.16 -1.04
CA ALA A 21 11.80 -5.03 -1.96
C ALA A 21 12.87 -5.31 -3.01
N ALA A 22 14.02 -5.86 -2.63
CA ALA A 22 15.10 -6.18 -3.57
C ALA A 22 14.65 -7.22 -4.60
N GLU A 23 13.92 -8.24 -4.17
CA GLU A 23 13.43 -9.30 -5.05
C GLU A 23 12.37 -8.76 -6.02
N ILE A 24 11.46 -7.91 -5.55
CA ILE A 24 10.44 -7.26 -6.40
C ILE A 24 11.13 -6.40 -7.45
N LYS A 25 12.08 -5.57 -7.06
CA LYS A 25 12.85 -4.72 -7.99
C LYS A 25 13.65 -5.56 -8.98
N GLY A 26 14.17 -6.70 -8.54
CA GLY A 26 14.87 -7.65 -9.40
C GLY A 26 14.00 -8.24 -10.50
N LYS A 27 12.69 -8.16 -10.37
CA LYS A 27 11.71 -8.58 -11.39
C LYS A 27 11.37 -7.47 -12.40
N GLY A 28 12.09 -6.36 -12.37
CA GLY A 28 11.91 -5.25 -13.32
C GLY A 28 11.04 -4.10 -12.80
N VAL A 29 10.70 -4.10 -11.52
CA VAL A 29 9.93 -3.00 -10.91
C VAL A 29 10.86 -1.85 -10.56
N ALA A 30 10.62 -0.68 -11.15
CA ALA A 30 11.45 0.50 -10.93
C ALA A 30 11.20 1.13 -9.55
N THR A 31 9.94 1.19 -9.12
CA THR A 31 9.54 1.84 -7.88
C THR A 31 8.47 1.02 -7.16
N ILE A 32 8.63 0.85 -5.86
CA ILE A 32 7.59 0.32 -4.98
C ILE A 32 7.03 1.50 -4.19
N ALA A 33 5.72 1.66 -4.18
CA ALA A 33 5.07 2.74 -3.46
C ALA A 33 4.04 2.20 -2.49
N CYS A 34 3.90 2.86 -1.34
CA CYS A 34 2.86 2.58 -0.36
C CYS A 34 2.01 3.83 -0.20
N MET A 35 0.72 3.72 -0.45
CA MET A 35 -0.22 4.83 -0.38
C MET A 35 -1.23 4.63 0.74
N SER A 36 -1.57 5.72 1.41
CA SER A 36 -2.61 5.73 2.42
C SER A 36 -3.30 7.09 2.47
N VAL A 37 -4.54 7.12 2.94
CA VAL A 37 -5.27 8.37 3.23
C VAL A 37 -4.77 8.89 4.58
N ASN A 38 -3.55 9.41 4.55
CA ASN A 38 -2.87 10.07 5.66
C ASN A 38 -2.12 11.27 5.09
N ASP A 39 -1.80 12.25 5.93
CA ASP A 39 -1.01 13.39 5.48
C ASP A 39 0.46 13.02 5.29
N VAL A 40 1.22 13.92 4.66
CA VAL A 40 2.62 13.69 4.32
C VAL A 40 3.49 13.53 5.58
N PHE A 41 3.16 14.20 6.65
CA PHE A 41 3.95 14.13 7.90
C PHE A 41 3.79 12.77 8.56
N VAL A 42 2.57 12.25 8.60
CA VAL A 42 2.28 10.92 9.14
C VAL A 42 2.95 9.83 8.28
N MET A 43 2.86 9.95 6.95
CA MET A 43 3.47 8.97 6.05
C MET A 43 5.00 8.98 6.16
N ASP A 44 5.62 10.15 6.30
CA ASP A 44 7.06 10.25 6.51
C ASP A 44 7.48 9.60 7.84
N ALA A 45 6.76 9.90 8.91
CA ALA A 45 7.02 9.31 10.23
C ALA A 45 6.85 7.79 10.21
N TRP A 46 5.82 7.30 9.55
CA TRP A 46 5.57 5.86 9.44
C TRP A 46 6.67 5.16 8.64
N GLY A 47 7.10 5.74 7.53
CA GLY A 47 8.20 5.20 6.74
C GLY A 47 9.50 5.10 7.55
N LYS A 48 9.81 6.12 8.33
CA LYS A 48 10.99 6.13 9.22
C LYS A 48 10.86 5.08 10.33
N ASP A 49 9.68 5.00 10.96
CA ASP A 49 9.41 4.03 12.02
C ASP A 49 9.56 2.58 11.53
N ARG A 50 9.16 2.30 10.31
CA ARG A 50 9.23 0.96 9.70
C ARG A 50 10.53 0.71 8.93
N GLY A 51 11.44 1.67 8.89
CA GLY A 51 12.76 1.51 8.28
C GLY A 51 12.72 1.26 6.78
N VAL A 52 11.78 1.86 6.06
CA VAL A 52 11.64 1.62 4.61
C VAL A 52 12.83 2.16 3.81
N GLY A 53 13.50 3.20 4.32
CA GLY A 53 14.61 3.85 3.62
C GLY A 53 14.17 4.35 2.26
N ASP A 54 14.99 4.08 1.25
CA ASP A 54 14.67 4.39 -0.15
C ASP A 54 14.05 3.19 -0.91
N ARG A 55 13.75 2.10 -0.21
CA ARG A 55 13.18 0.90 -0.82
C ARG A 55 11.73 1.08 -1.22
N ILE A 56 10.98 1.89 -0.48
CA ILE A 56 9.56 2.13 -0.71
C ILE A 56 9.29 3.63 -0.65
N LEU A 57 8.60 4.14 -1.68
CA LEU A 57 8.15 5.52 -1.74
C LEU A 57 6.83 5.63 -0.97
N MET A 58 6.78 6.49 0.04
CA MET A 58 5.58 6.70 0.83
C MET A 58 4.74 7.81 0.22
N LEU A 59 3.53 7.49 -0.21
CA LEU A 59 2.61 8.41 -0.88
C LEU A 59 1.47 8.80 0.06
N ALA A 60 1.31 10.10 0.26
CA ALA A 60 0.28 10.67 1.13
C ALA A 60 -0.93 11.12 0.29
N ASP A 61 -2.05 10.41 0.42
CA ASP A 61 -3.32 10.79 -0.21
C ASP A 61 -4.26 11.40 0.84
N GLY A 62 -3.81 12.49 1.47
CA GLY A 62 -4.46 13.06 2.65
C GLY A 62 -5.93 13.42 2.47
N ASN A 63 -6.31 13.85 1.28
CA ASN A 63 -7.70 14.19 0.95
C ASN A 63 -8.47 13.06 0.27
N ALA A 64 -7.89 11.87 0.15
CA ALA A 64 -8.46 10.71 -0.52
C ALA A 64 -8.79 10.96 -2.01
N GLU A 65 -8.14 11.89 -2.65
CA GLU A 65 -8.41 12.24 -4.06
C GLU A 65 -8.10 11.07 -5.00
N TYR A 66 -6.91 10.51 -4.85
CA TYR A 66 -6.48 9.38 -5.67
C TYR A 66 -7.26 8.11 -5.33
N THR A 67 -7.50 7.87 -4.05
CA THR A 67 -8.30 6.74 -3.57
C THR A 67 -9.70 6.77 -4.18
N ARG A 68 -10.35 7.94 -4.21
CA ARG A 68 -11.67 8.10 -4.84
C ARG A 68 -11.61 7.90 -6.36
N ALA A 69 -10.57 8.41 -6.99
CA ALA A 69 -10.39 8.23 -8.44
C ALA A 69 -10.26 6.76 -8.82
N LEU A 70 -9.67 5.93 -7.95
CA LEU A 70 -9.57 4.49 -8.13
C LEU A 70 -10.85 3.73 -7.77
N GLY A 71 -11.79 4.37 -7.07
CA GLY A 71 -12.99 3.70 -6.57
C GLY A 71 -12.71 2.75 -5.41
N LEU A 72 -11.66 2.99 -4.64
CA LEU A 72 -11.20 2.10 -3.56
C LEU A 72 -11.39 2.71 -2.16
N GLU A 73 -12.35 3.61 -2.00
CA GLU A 73 -12.65 4.20 -0.71
C GLU A 73 -13.12 3.14 0.29
N LEU A 74 -12.73 3.35 1.54
CA LEU A 74 -13.21 2.58 2.67
C LEU A 74 -13.84 3.55 3.66
N ASP A 75 -15.08 3.32 4.05
CA ASP A 75 -15.72 4.07 5.12
C ASP A 75 -15.29 3.51 6.47
N GLY A 76 -14.31 4.15 7.09
CA GLY A 76 -13.81 3.81 8.41
C GLY A 76 -14.48 4.57 9.55
N SER A 77 -15.60 5.26 9.29
CA SER A 77 -16.25 6.10 10.30
C SER A 77 -16.71 5.32 11.53
N GLY A 78 -17.07 4.05 11.38
CA GLY A 78 -17.43 3.17 12.51
C GLY A 78 -16.29 2.93 13.50
N PHE A 79 -15.04 3.17 13.09
CA PHE A 79 -13.84 3.05 13.93
C PHE A 79 -13.18 4.39 14.20
N GLY A 80 -13.85 5.50 13.88
CA GLY A 80 -13.28 6.84 14.05
C GLY A 80 -12.18 7.18 13.05
N LEU A 81 -12.07 6.46 11.94
CA LEU A 81 -11.01 6.65 10.96
C LEU A 81 -11.41 7.55 9.77
N GLY A 82 -12.72 7.79 9.59
CA GLY A 82 -13.22 8.55 8.45
C GLY A 82 -13.01 7.80 7.13
N THR A 83 -12.84 8.54 6.04
CA THR A 83 -12.59 7.95 4.73
C THR A 83 -11.16 7.44 4.64
N ARG A 84 -11.00 6.19 4.26
CA ARG A 84 -9.70 5.51 4.10
C ARG A 84 -9.66 4.79 2.76
N SER A 85 -8.56 4.12 2.47
CA SER A 85 -8.42 3.23 1.32
C SER A 85 -8.72 1.80 1.74
N GLN A 86 -9.33 1.04 0.83
CA GLN A 86 -9.33 -0.41 0.96
C GLN A 86 -7.89 -0.92 0.87
N ARG A 87 -7.65 -2.14 1.36
CA ARG A 87 -6.35 -2.79 1.23
C ARG A 87 -6.23 -3.39 -0.16
N PHE A 88 -5.17 -3.04 -0.86
CA PHE A 88 -4.95 -3.55 -2.22
C PHE A 88 -3.47 -3.58 -2.57
N SER A 89 -3.14 -4.31 -3.62
CA SER A 89 -1.88 -4.17 -4.35
C SER A 89 -2.18 -3.95 -5.83
N MET A 90 -1.27 -3.27 -6.51
CA MET A 90 -1.46 -2.89 -7.90
C MET A 90 -0.11 -2.89 -8.62
N VAL A 91 -0.08 -3.46 -9.81
CA VAL A 91 1.08 -3.37 -10.70
C VAL A 91 0.73 -2.42 -11.83
N VAL A 92 1.57 -1.41 -12.03
CA VAL A 92 1.40 -0.40 -13.08
C VAL A 92 2.60 -0.47 -14.01
N ASP A 93 2.34 -0.63 -15.30
CA ASP A 93 3.35 -0.67 -16.34
C ASP A 93 3.06 0.44 -17.36
N ASP A 94 3.98 1.41 -17.45
CA ASP A 94 3.87 2.56 -18.37
C ASP A 94 2.52 3.28 -18.26
N GLY A 95 2.10 3.54 -17.01
CA GLY A 95 0.84 4.24 -16.73
C GLY A 95 -0.41 3.38 -16.81
N VAL A 96 -0.28 2.09 -17.14
CA VAL A 96 -1.41 1.16 -17.27
C VAL A 96 -1.41 0.17 -16.12
N VAL A 97 -2.54 0.02 -15.43
CA VAL A 97 -2.72 -0.99 -14.38
C VAL A 97 -2.83 -2.35 -15.04
N THR A 98 -1.84 -3.21 -14.81
CA THR A 98 -1.82 -4.59 -15.35
C THR A 98 -2.36 -5.62 -14.37
N GLU A 99 -2.23 -5.36 -13.07
CA GLU A 99 -2.75 -6.20 -12.00
C GLU A 99 -3.36 -5.33 -10.92
N LEU A 100 -4.53 -5.70 -10.42
CA LEU A 100 -5.19 -5.05 -9.29
C LEU A 100 -5.78 -6.13 -8.39
N ASN A 101 -5.34 -6.16 -7.14
CA ASN A 101 -5.74 -7.16 -6.17
C ASN A 101 -6.32 -6.45 -4.94
N VAL A 102 -7.64 -6.45 -4.85
CA VAL A 102 -8.35 -5.80 -3.73
C VAL A 102 -8.76 -6.85 -2.71
N GLU A 103 -8.37 -6.63 -1.46
CA GLU A 103 -8.73 -7.54 -0.37
C GLU A 103 -10.22 -7.48 -0.06
N ALA A 104 -10.81 -8.62 0.27
CA ALA A 104 -12.12 -8.64 0.91
C ALA A 104 -12.01 -7.98 2.31
N PRO A 105 -13.11 -7.44 2.87
CA PRO A 105 -13.05 -6.78 4.18
C PRO A 105 -12.37 -7.66 5.24
N ARG A 106 -11.40 -7.08 5.96
CA ARG A 106 -10.63 -7.71 7.03
C ARG A 106 -9.71 -8.86 6.58
N GLU A 107 -9.53 -9.06 5.27
CA GLU A 107 -8.64 -10.09 4.76
C GLU A 107 -7.27 -9.53 4.38
N PHE A 108 -6.28 -10.41 4.37
CA PHE A 108 -4.92 -10.14 3.93
C PHE A 108 -4.37 -11.39 3.23
N LYS A 109 -4.77 -11.57 1.97
CA LYS A 109 -4.46 -12.79 1.20
C LYS A 109 -3.96 -12.50 -0.21
N VAL A 110 -4.55 -11.52 -0.90
CA VAL A 110 -4.30 -11.29 -2.33
C VAL A 110 -3.39 -10.11 -2.62
N SER A 111 -3.12 -9.25 -1.63
CA SER A 111 -2.29 -8.04 -1.77
C SER A 111 -0.91 -8.16 -1.14
N THR A 112 -0.51 -9.34 -0.72
CA THR A 112 0.79 -9.57 -0.07
C THR A 112 1.94 -9.42 -1.07
N ALA A 113 3.14 -9.17 -0.56
CA ALA A 113 4.35 -9.11 -1.39
C ALA A 113 4.58 -10.43 -2.13
N GLU A 114 4.30 -11.56 -1.49
CA GLU A 114 4.42 -12.88 -2.09
C GLU A 114 3.48 -13.04 -3.29
N CYS A 115 2.24 -12.55 -3.18
CA CYS A 115 1.28 -12.59 -4.29
C CYS A 115 1.77 -11.74 -5.47
N VAL A 116 2.28 -10.55 -5.20
CA VAL A 116 2.82 -9.66 -6.25
C VAL A 116 4.04 -10.31 -6.92
N LEU A 117 4.93 -10.94 -6.16
CA LEU A 117 6.08 -11.65 -6.72
C LEU A 117 5.66 -12.74 -7.69
N LYS A 118 4.61 -13.48 -7.40
CA LYS A 118 4.07 -14.50 -8.30
C LYS A 118 3.51 -13.88 -9.59
N GLN A 119 2.86 -12.72 -9.49
CA GLN A 119 2.30 -12.02 -10.65
C GLN A 119 3.38 -11.45 -11.56
N LEU A 120 4.54 -11.11 -11.02
CA LEU A 120 5.68 -10.58 -11.77
C LEU A 120 6.53 -11.66 -12.43
N SER A 121 6.31 -12.89 -12.12
CA SER A 121 7.11 -14.03 -12.64
C SER A 121 6.85 -14.33 -14.10
#